data_d22cb3dd49e169395e7524c5a7a8df6c
#
_entry.id   d22cb3dd49e169395e7524c5a7a8df6c
#
_cell.length_a   1.000
_cell.length_b   1.000
_cell.length_c   1.000
_cell.angle_alpha   90.00
_cell.angle_beta   90.00
_cell.angle_gamma   90.00
#
_symmetry.space_group_name_H-M   'P 1'
#
loop_
_entity.id
_entity.type
_entity.pdbx_description
1 polymer ?
#
loop_
_entity_poly.entity_id
_entity_poly.type
_entity_poly.pdbx_seq_one_letter_code
_entity_poly.pdbx_strand_id
1 'polypeptide(L)'
;SAASDVYKRQLTTSVYSFTKDRSYDVCVSKDFLQKGDRVLFIDDFLANGNAAKGIIDLVEKAGAELAGMGFIIEKSFQHGGDYLRNAGIRIESLAIIDSLDNCEIKIR
;
A
#
# COMPACT_ATOMS: atom_id res chain seq x y z
N SER A 1 -29.54 -2.06 -10.94
CA SER A 1 -29.65 -0.74 -10.32
C SER A 1 -28.36 0.07 -10.53
N ALA A 2 -28.43 1.37 -10.40
CA ALA A 2 -27.26 2.25 -10.53
C ALA A 2 -26.16 1.89 -9.50
N ALA A 3 -26.55 1.51 -8.29
CA ALA A 3 -25.60 1.09 -7.25
C ALA A 3 -24.87 -0.19 -7.65
N SER A 4 -25.56 -1.18 -8.23
CA SER A 4 -24.92 -2.40 -8.72
C SER A 4 -23.93 -2.13 -9.84
N ASP A 5 -24.25 -1.19 -10.73
CA ASP A 5 -23.36 -0.82 -11.83
C ASP A 5 -22.09 -0.11 -11.33
N VAL A 6 -22.22 0.72 -10.29
CA VAL A 6 -21.07 1.36 -9.63
C VAL A 6 -20.15 0.30 -9.02
N TYR A 7 -20.69 -0.69 -8.32
CA TYR A 7 -19.88 -1.77 -7.74
C TYR A 7 -19.18 -2.62 -8.81
N LYS A 8 -19.84 -2.89 -9.93
CA LYS A 8 -19.25 -3.66 -11.02
C LYS A 8 -18.08 -2.95 -11.69
N ARG A 9 -17.98 -1.63 -11.56
CA ARG A 9 -16.90 -0.81 -12.11
C ARG A 9 -15.77 -0.56 -11.11
N GLN A 10 -15.80 -1.21 -9.95
CA GLN A 10 -14.78 -1.06 -8.93
C GLN A 10 -13.98 -2.34 -8.74
N LEU A 11 -12.68 -2.17 -8.53
CA LEU A 11 -11.81 -3.22 -8.00
C LEU A 11 -11.73 -3.01 -6.49
N THR A 12 -11.82 -4.11 -5.73
CA THR A 12 -11.84 -4.06 -4.28
C THR A 12 -10.84 -5.04 -3.70
N THR A 13 -10.17 -4.66 -2.64
CA THR A 13 -9.35 -5.54 -1.82
C THR A 13 -9.60 -5.25 -0.36
N SER A 14 -9.39 -6.26 0.49
CA SER A 14 -9.52 -6.13 1.94
C SER A 14 -8.15 -5.90 2.55
N VAL A 15 -8.05 -4.93 3.45
CA VAL A 15 -6.81 -4.56 4.14
C VAL A 15 -7.06 -4.61 5.64
N TYR A 16 -6.15 -5.28 6.37
CA TYR A 16 -6.21 -5.30 7.84
C TYR A 16 -5.44 -4.11 8.41
N SER A 17 -6.08 -3.40 9.34
CA SER A 17 -5.47 -2.29 10.08
C SER A 17 -5.15 -2.74 11.51
N PHE A 18 -3.87 -2.84 11.84
CA PHE A 18 -3.43 -3.16 13.21
C PHE A 18 -3.81 -2.07 14.21
N THR A 19 -3.78 -0.81 13.80
CA THR A 19 -4.14 0.32 14.67
C THR A 19 -5.61 0.27 15.09
N LYS A 20 -6.49 -0.11 14.17
CA LYS A 20 -7.93 -0.18 14.41
C LYS A 20 -8.41 -1.58 14.74
N ASP A 21 -7.53 -2.57 14.67
CA ASP A 21 -7.82 -4.00 14.88
C ASP A 21 -9.05 -4.45 14.09
N ARG A 22 -9.12 -4.11 12.82
CA ARG A 22 -10.19 -4.51 11.92
C ARG A 22 -9.75 -4.44 10.46
N SER A 23 -10.46 -5.18 9.62
CA SER A 23 -10.30 -5.10 8.18
C SER A 23 -11.21 -4.03 7.58
N TYR A 24 -10.77 -3.41 6.53
CA TYR A 24 -11.56 -2.48 5.74
C TYR A 24 -11.33 -2.73 4.25
N ASP A 25 -12.28 -2.31 3.43
CA ASP A 25 -12.18 -2.47 1.99
C ASP A 25 -11.57 -1.22 1.36
N VAL A 26 -10.64 -1.45 0.45
CA VAL A 26 -10.08 -0.41 -0.41
C VAL A 26 -10.58 -0.64 -1.82
N CYS A 27 -11.15 0.40 -2.42
CA CYS A 27 -11.76 0.33 -3.74
C CYS A 27 -11.11 1.32 -4.69
N VAL A 28 -11.03 0.95 -5.95
CA VAL A 28 -10.61 1.85 -7.03
C VAL A 28 -11.54 1.65 -8.22
N SER A 29 -11.93 2.76 -8.86
CA SER A 29 -12.72 2.69 -10.07
C SER A 29 -11.90 2.09 -11.22
N LYS A 30 -12.48 1.17 -11.96
CA LYS A 30 -11.88 0.60 -13.18
C LYS A 30 -11.65 1.66 -14.27
N ASP A 31 -12.32 2.79 -14.18
CA ASP A 31 -12.10 3.91 -15.09
C ASP A 31 -10.75 4.59 -14.85
N PHE A 32 -10.22 4.51 -13.61
CA PHE A 32 -8.97 5.15 -13.23
C PHE A 32 -7.80 4.18 -13.10
N LEU A 33 -8.04 2.87 -13.13
CA LEU A 33 -7.01 1.86 -13.09
C LEU A 33 -7.34 0.76 -14.08
N GLN A 34 -6.57 0.71 -15.16
CA GLN A 34 -6.84 -0.13 -16.32
C GLN A 34 -5.65 -1.00 -16.68
N LYS A 35 -5.93 -2.05 -17.44
CA LYS A 35 -4.90 -2.93 -17.98
C LYS A 35 -3.85 -2.11 -18.76
N GLY A 36 -2.59 -2.38 -18.44
CA GLY A 36 -1.46 -1.72 -19.09
C GLY A 36 -1.02 -0.41 -18.43
N ASP A 37 -1.75 0.08 -17.44
CA ASP A 37 -1.33 1.26 -16.68
C ASP A 37 -0.08 0.96 -15.86
N ARG A 38 0.75 1.98 -15.70
CA ARG A 38 1.88 1.94 -14.78
C ARG A 38 1.54 2.77 -13.55
N VAL A 39 1.59 2.13 -12.38
CA VAL A 39 1.11 2.71 -11.12
C VAL A 39 2.28 3.06 -10.22
N LEU A 40 2.28 4.28 -9.72
CA LEU A 40 3.15 4.71 -8.62
C LEU A 40 2.25 4.95 -7.41
N PHE A 41 2.49 4.20 -6.34
CA PHE A 41 1.74 4.35 -5.10
C PHE A 41 2.50 5.23 -4.12
N ILE A 42 1.85 6.29 -3.63
CA ILE A 42 2.44 7.22 -2.65
C ILE A 42 1.56 7.22 -1.40
N ASP A 43 2.19 7.06 -0.24
CA ASP A 43 1.51 7.05 1.04
C ASP A 43 2.36 7.78 2.09
N ASP A 44 1.78 8.05 3.25
CA ASP A 44 2.48 8.74 4.33
C ASP A 44 3.38 7.78 5.14
N PHE A 45 2.85 6.66 5.62
CA PHE A 45 3.59 5.72 6.47
C PHE A 45 3.69 4.33 5.87
N LEU A 46 4.88 3.76 5.93
CA LEU A 46 5.09 2.33 5.70
C LEU A 46 5.43 1.66 7.03
N ALA A 47 4.53 0.84 7.53
CA ALA A 47 4.69 0.08 8.77
C ALA A 47 4.76 -1.42 8.48
N ASN A 48 3.67 -2.15 8.66
CA ASN A 48 3.61 -3.59 8.38
C ASN A 48 3.42 -3.91 6.89
N GLY A 49 3.05 -2.92 6.10
CA GLY A 49 2.89 -3.08 4.66
C GLY A 49 1.52 -3.60 4.24
N ASN A 50 0.52 -3.60 5.13
CA ASN A 50 -0.81 -4.13 4.79
C ASN A 50 -1.52 -3.31 3.71
N ALA A 51 -1.46 -1.98 3.80
CA ALA A 51 -2.01 -1.12 2.75
C ALA A 51 -1.29 -1.35 1.42
N ALA A 52 0.03 -1.44 1.45
CA ALA A 52 0.83 -1.71 0.26
C ALA A 52 0.48 -3.07 -0.36
N LYS A 53 0.28 -4.10 0.44
CA LYS A 53 -0.17 -5.42 -0.05
C LYS A 53 -1.53 -5.33 -0.73
N GLY A 54 -2.44 -4.53 -0.19
CA GLY A 54 -3.74 -4.27 -0.81
C GLY A 54 -3.61 -3.59 -2.17
N ILE A 55 -2.71 -2.62 -2.28
CA ILE A 55 -2.45 -1.94 -3.56
C ILE A 55 -1.87 -2.91 -4.60
N ILE A 56 -0.96 -3.79 -4.19
CA ILE A 56 -0.43 -4.84 -5.09
C ILE A 56 -1.56 -5.70 -5.63
N ASP A 57 -2.49 -6.13 -4.76
CA ASP A 57 -3.64 -6.94 -5.17
C ASP A 57 -4.53 -6.20 -6.17
N LEU A 58 -4.82 -4.91 -5.93
CA LEU A 58 -5.62 -4.11 -6.86
C LEU A 58 -4.95 -3.93 -8.22
N VAL A 59 -3.65 -3.67 -8.22
CA VAL A 59 -2.86 -3.52 -9.46
C VAL A 59 -2.89 -4.81 -10.28
N GLU A 60 -2.71 -5.95 -9.62
CA GLU A 60 -2.79 -7.25 -10.27
C GLU A 60 -4.18 -7.53 -10.84
N LYS A 61 -5.23 -7.26 -10.08
CA LYS A 61 -6.63 -7.44 -10.54
C LYS A 61 -6.95 -6.57 -11.74
N ALA A 62 -6.35 -5.38 -11.83
CA ALA A 62 -6.54 -4.48 -12.95
C ALA A 62 -5.75 -4.90 -14.19
N GLY A 63 -4.77 -5.79 -14.04
CA GLY A 63 -3.84 -6.09 -15.12
C GLY A 63 -2.86 -4.95 -15.39
N ALA A 64 -2.64 -4.08 -14.40
CA ALA A 64 -1.70 -2.97 -14.48
C ALA A 64 -0.32 -3.38 -13.95
N GLU A 65 0.65 -2.48 -14.09
CA GLU A 65 2.02 -2.68 -13.62
C GLU A 65 2.30 -1.74 -12.46
N LEU A 66 2.88 -2.27 -11.37
CA LEU A 66 3.34 -1.44 -10.26
C LEU A 66 4.77 -0.98 -10.55
N ALA A 67 4.94 0.31 -10.78
CA ALA A 67 6.25 0.90 -11.06
C ALA A 67 7.10 1.05 -9.79
N GLY A 68 6.45 1.30 -8.66
CA GLY A 68 7.13 1.47 -7.38
C GLY A 68 6.22 2.06 -6.34
N MET A 69 6.78 2.26 -5.14
CA MET A 69 6.07 2.87 -4.02
C MET A 69 6.96 3.91 -3.35
N GLY A 70 6.35 5.02 -2.94
CA GLY A 70 7.00 6.08 -2.19
C GLY A 70 6.30 6.32 -0.87
N PHE A 71 7.09 6.55 0.18
CA PHE A 71 6.56 6.82 1.51
C PHE A 71 7.27 8.03 2.11
N ILE A 72 6.56 8.81 2.90
CA ILE A 72 7.18 9.90 3.63
C ILE A 72 8.03 9.32 4.76
N ILE A 73 7.45 8.40 5.54
CA ILE A 73 8.12 7.77 6.68
C ILE A 73 7.99 6.25 6.59
N GLU A 74 9.12 5.56 6.72
CA GLU A 74 9.17 4.12 6.84
C GLU A 74 9.59 3.73 8.26
N LYS A 75 8.79 2.89 8.93
CA LYS A 75 9.13 2.32 10.22
C LYS A 75 9.79 0.97 9.99
N SER A 76 11.13 0.94 9.95
CA SER A 76 11.88 -0.27 9.58
C SER A 76 11.66 -1.43 10.54
N PHE A 77 11.39 -1.14 11.81
CA PHE A 77 11.16 -2.16 12.84
C PHE A 77 9.83 -2.91 12.68
N GLN A 78 8.95 -2.49 11.79
CA GLN A 78 7.69 -3.18 11.48
C GLN A 78 7.77 -4.03 10.21
N HIS A 79 8.91 -4.03 9.52
CA HIS A 79 9.29 -4.96 8.45
C HIS A 79 8.46 -4.95 7.16
N GLY A 80 7.52 -4.03 6.99
CA GLY A 80 6.78 -3.90 5.72
C GLY A 80 7.70 -3.58 4.54
N GLY A 81 8.69 -2.71 4.77
CA GLY A 81 9.69 -2.39 3.75
C GLY A 81 10.52 -3.59 3.33
N ASP A 82 10.94 -4.41 4.31
CA ASP A 82 11.70 -5.63 4.02
C ASP A 82 10.89 -6.60 3.16
N TYR A 83 9.62 -6.78 3.51
CA TYR A 83 8.72 -7.65 2.75
C TYR A 83 8.60 -7.17 1.29
N LEU A 84 8.37 -5.88 1.09
CA LEU A 84 8.17 -5.31 -0.25
C LEU A 84 9.45 -5.35 -1.08
N ARG A 85 10.60 -5.03 -0.50
CA ARG A 85 11.88 -5.09 -1.18
C ARG A 85 12.25 -6.52 -1.55
N ASN A 86 12.00 -7.49 -0.66
CA ASN A 86 12.23 -8.91 -0.94
C ASN A 86 11.31 -9.44 -2.05
N ALA A 87 10.14 -8.83 -2.22
CA ALA A 87 9.24 -9.13 -3.34
C ALA A 87 9.66 -8.48 -4.65
N GLY A 88 10.76 -7.74 -4.69
CA GLY A 88 11.28 -7.08 -5.87
C GLY A 88 10.64 -5.74 -6.19
N ILE A 89 9.92 -5.14 -5.25
CA ILE A 89 9.26 -3.86 -5.45
C ILE A 89 10.21 -2.72 -5.10
N ARG A 90 10.31 -1.73 -5.97
CA ARG A 90 11.09 -0.53 -5.69
C ARG A 90 10.38 0.33 -4.66
N ILE A 91 11.06 0.56 -3.52
CA ILE A 91 10.56 1.39 -2.42
C ILE A 91 11.53 2.55 -2.19
N GLU A 92 10.98 3.75 -2.14
CA GLU A 92 11.71 4.95 -1.76
C GLU A 92 11.01 5.59 -0.58
N SER A 93 11.74 5.87 0.49
CA SER A 93 11.22 6.50 1.69
C SER A 93 12.03 7.75 2.00
N LEU A 94 11.36 8.87 2.33
CA LEU A 94 12.05 10.13 2.62
C LEU A 94 12.79 10.07 3.95
N ALA A 95 12.21 9.38 4.95
CA ALA A 95 12.84 9.15 6.25
C ALA A 95 12.57 7.73 6.70
N ILE A 96 13.58 7.09 7.28
CA ILE A 96 13.45 5.74 7.84
C ILE A 96 13.70 5.82 9.32
N ILE A 97 12.70 5.41 10.11
CA ILE A 97 12.79 5.35 11.57
C ILE A 97 13.12 3.93 11.97
N ASP A 98 14.27 3.74 12.61
CA ASP A 98 14.75 2.42 13.02
C ASP A 98 14.24 2.01 14.40
N SER A 99 13.87 2.96 15.24
CA SER A 99 13.40 2.68 16.59
C SER A 99 12.61 3.86 17.17
N LEU A 100 11.61 3.55 17.99
CA LEU A 100 10.83 4.49 18.80
C LEU A 100 10.91 4.14 20.29
N ASP A 101 11.94 3.40 20.72
CA ASP A 101 12.08 2.93 22.09
C ASP A 101 12.50 4.05 23.05
N ASN A 102 12.08 3.96 24.32
CA ASN A 102 12.50 4.87 25.40
C ASN A 102 12.26 6.34 25.10
N CYS A 103 11.15 6.66 24.43
CA CYS A 103 10.80 8.03 24.02
C CYS A 103 11.85 8.66 23.09
N GLU A 104 12.69 7.87 22.45
CA GLU A 104 13.68 8.32 21.48
C GLU A 104 13.32 7.86 20.08
N ILE A 105 13.52 8.77 19.10
CA ILE A 105 13.32 8.47 17.69
C ILE A 105 14.70 8.31 17.06
N LYS A 106 14.98 7.12 16.50
CA LYS A 106 16.21 6.87 15.74
C LYS A 106 15.90 6.90 14.25
N ILE A 107 16.47 7.88 13.56
CA ILE A 107 16.31 8.08 12.13
C ILE A 107 17.58 7.61 11.44
N ARG A 108 17.42 6.81 10.40
CA ARG A 108 18.52 6.35 9.57
C ARG A 108 19.10 7.48 8.73
#